data_744a73f02e36a46f6bb7ffe9f30f6732
#
_entry.id   744a73f02e36a46f6bb7ffe9f30f6732
#
_cell.length_a   1.000
_cell.length_b   1.000
_cell.length_c   1.000
_cell.angle_alpha   90.00
_cell.angle_beta   90.00
_cell.angle_gamma   90.00
#
_symmetry.space_group_name_H-M   'P 1'
#
loop_
_entity.id
_entity.type
_entity.pdbx_description
1 polymer ?
#
loop_
_entity_poly.entity_id
_entity_poly.type
_entity_poly.pdbx_seq_one_letter_code
_entity_poly.pdbx_strand_id
1 'polypeptide(L)'
;RITDRQNREMLYGPTNEEQVTEIFRSSIKSYKSLPQLMYHIQWKFRDEIRPRFGIMRGREFYMKDAYSFDVSDEEAFFSYNKFFLSYLKTFKRLDLTAIPMAADTGPIGGNLSHEFIILADTGESKIFTDKRIFDLNSDDTQLEKSSLEEMRKKYEQFYAVTDEKFNKDEFEKIVSKENQLITKGIEVGHIFYFGDKYSKPMNASVDLPGGKKDFVKMGSYGIGVSRL
;
A
#
# COMPACT_ATOMS: atom_id res chain seq x y z
N ARG A 1 -13.35 -17.12 11.25
CA ARG A 1 -13.82 -17.25 12.63
C ARG A 1 -13.18 -18.49 13.27
N ILE A 2 -12.89 -18.42 14.56
CA ILE A 2 -12.35 -19.51 15.35
C ILE A 2 -13.25 -19.65 16.56
N THR A 3 -13.50 -20.89 17.01
CA THR A 3 -14.24 -21.15 18.23
C THR A 3 -13.30 -21.70 19.28
N ASP A 4 -13.26 -21.08 20.46
CA ASP A 4 -12.46 -21.56 21.57
C ASP A 4 -13.10 -22.74 22.32
N ARG A 5 -12.36 -23.27 23.30
CA ARG A 5 -12.86 -24.40 24.14
C ARG A 5 -14.09 -24.06 24.98
N GLN A 6 -14.46 -22.79 25.11
CA GLN A 6 -15.66 -22.32 25.83
C GLN A 6 -16.78 -21.94 24.86
N ASN A 7 -16.71 -22.36 23.59
CA ASN A 7 -17.64 -22.03 22.52
C ASN A 7 -17.82 -20.53 22.24
N ARG A 8 -16.78 -19.71 22.51
CA ARG A 8 -16.80 -18.31 22.15
C ARG A 8 -16.25 -18.13 20.75
N GLU A 9 -16.98 -17.40 19.92
CA GLU A 9 -16.50 -17.02 18.58
C GLU A 9 -15.44 -15.92 18.67
N MET A 10 -14.34 -16.11 17.95
CA MET A 10 -13.23 -15.15 17.81
C MET A 10 -12.93 -14.92 16.34
N LEU A 11 -12.33 -13.76 16.04
CA LEU A 11 -11.79 -13.47 14.73
C LEU A 11 -10.26 -13.43 14.79
N TYR A 12 -9.62 -14.16 13.89
CA TYR A 12 -8.22 -13.97 13.59
C TYR A 12 -8.14 -13.08 12.34
N GLY A 13 -7.62 -11.86 12.49
CA GLY A 13 -7.77 -10.81 11.49
C GLY A 13 -6.94 -11.04 10.22
N PRO A 14 -7.55 -10.89 9.04
CA PRO A 14 -6.82 -10.88 7.77
C PRO A 14 -6.18 -9.52 7.47
N THR A 15 -6.71 -8.45 8.04
CA THR A 15 -6.33 -7.05 7.88
C THR A 15 -6.98 -6.21 8.98
N ASN A 16 -6.59 -4.96 9.19
CA ASN A 16 -7.02 -4.19 10.36
C ASN A 16 -7.58 -2.80 10.05
N GLU A 17 -8.03 -2.53 8.84
CA GLU A 17 -8.67 -1.26 8.49
C GLU A 17 -9.79 -0.90 9.47
N GLU A 18 -10.66 -1.86 9.74
CA GLU A 18 -11.82 -1.64 10.62
C GLU A 18 -11.40 -1.46 12.08
N GLN A 19 -10.49 -2.29 12.60
CA GLN A 19 -10.02 -2.19 13.99
C GLN A 19 -9.32 -0.87 14.27
N VAL A 20 -8.45 -0.43 13.34
CA VAL A 20 -7.71 0.83 13.52
C VAL A 20 -8.64 2.03 13.35
N THR A 21 -9.63 1.95 12.46
CA THR A 21 -10.69 2.97 12.34
C THR A 21 -11.51 3.07 13.64
N GLU A 22 -11.81 1.96 14.29
CA GLU A 22 -12.50 1.95 15.59
C GLU A 22 -11.67 2.60 16.69
N ILE A 23 -10.38 2.28 16.77
CA ILE A 23 -9.45 2.93 17.71
C ILE A 23 -9.40 4.44 17.46
N PHE A 24 -9.27 4.85 16.19
CA PHE A 24 -9.27 6.25 15.80
C PHE A 24 -10.56 6.96 16.25
N ARG A 25 -11.72 6.43 15.83
CA ARG A 25 -13.00 7.08 16.11
C ARG A 25 -13.34 7.15 17.60
N SER A 26 -12.85 6.22 18.41
CA SER A 26 -13.05 6.26 19.88
C SER A 26 -12.18 7.30 20.57
N SER A 27 -10.99 7.59 20.04
CA SER A 27 -9.96 8.38 20.70
C SER A 27 -9.81 9.80 20.13
N ILE A 28 -9.98 10.00 18.82
CA ILE A 28 -9.72 11.26 18.13
C ILE A 28 -11.03 11.94 17.73
N LYS A 29 -11.20 13.21 18.14
CA LYS A 29 -12.43 13.99 17.88
C LYS A 29 -12.17 15.31 17.15
N SER A 30 -10.95 15.83 17.15
CA SER A 30 -10.64 17.13 16.59
C SER A 30 -9.67 17.05 15.43
N TYR A 31 -9.91 17.84 14.38
CA TYR A 31 -8.99 18.00 13.25
C TYR A 31 -7.58 18.45 13.68
N LYS A 32 -7.44 19.11 14.84
CA LYS A 32 -6.14 19.56 15.37
C LYS A 32 -5.20 18.39 15.73
N SER A 33 -5.76 17.19 15.88
CA SER A 33 -4.98 15.96 16.14
C SER A 33 -4.58 15.25 14.87
N LEU A 34 -4.91 15.76 13.69
CA LEU A 34 -4.55 15.19 12.40
C LEU A 34 -3.28 15.84 11.83
N PRO A 35 -2.51 15.15 11.00
CA PRO A 35 -2.71 13.74 10.60
C PRO A 35 -2.39 12.76 11.71
N GLN A 36 -3.07 11.60 11.72
CA GLN A 36 -2.67 10.45 12.55
C GLN A 36 -2.11 9.35 11.67
N LEU A 37 -0.94 8.85 12.05
CA LEU A 37 -0.30 7.70 11.41
C LEU A 37 -0.16 6.61 12.46
N MET A 38 -0.90 5.53 12.28
CA MET A 38 -0.90 4.39 13.18
C MET A 38 -0.32 3.17 12.48
N TYR A 39 0.39 2.32 13.19
CA TYR A 39 0.90 1.08 12.63
C TYR A 39 1.00 -0.01 13.68
N HIS A 40 1.03 -1.23 13.21
CA HIS A 40 1.43 -2.37 14.00
C HIS A 40 2.16 -3.42 13.16
N ILE A 41 2.81 -4.34 13.82
CA ILE A 41 3.54 -5.45 13.20
C ILE A 41 3.09 -6.70 13.92
N GLN A 42 2.38 -7.59 13.20
CA GLN A 42 1.84 -8.81 13.80
C GLN A 42 1.49 -9.87 12.76
N TRP A 43 1.14 -11.04 13.24
CA TRP A 43 0.62 -12.13 12.45
C TRP A 43 -0.75 -11.79 11.87
N LYS A 44 -0.97 -12.16 10.62
CA LYS A 44 -2.26 -12.11 9.91
C LYS A 44 -2.64 -13.51 9.48
N PHE A 45 -3.94 -13.76 9.39
CA PHE A 45 -4.46 -14.99 8.83
C PHE A 45 -5.38 -14.68 7.65
N ARG A 46 -5.10 -15.33 6.52
CA ARG A 46 -5.99 -15.33 5.34
C ARG A 46 -6.25 -16.75 4.94
N ASP A 47 -7.51 -17.07 4.68
CA ASP A 47 -7.89 -18.42 4.26
C ASP A 47 -7.54 -18.66 2.78
N GLU A 48 -6.22 -18.73 2.52
CA GLU A 48 -5.68 -18.98 1.18
C GLU A 48 -6.08 -20.38 0.71
N ILE A 49 -6.80 -20.43 -0.40
CA ILE A 49 -7.33 -21.68 -0.97
C ILE A 49 -6.20 -22.61 -1.45
N ARG A 50 -5.12 -22.03 -2.01
CA ARG A 50 -3.98 -22.75 -2.57
C ARG A 50 -2.66 -22.22 -2.05
N PRO A 51 -2.26 -22.52 -0.80
CA PRO A 51 -0.93 -22.16 -0.32
C PRO A 51 0.15 -22.75 -1.23
N ARG A 52 1.13 -21.93 -1.58
CA ARG A 52 2.22 -22.30 -2.50
C ARG A 52 3.40 -21.37 -2.33
N PHE A 53 4.52 -21.65 -3.00
CA PHE A 53 5.76 -20.86 -2.93
C PHE A 53 6.31 -20.70 -1.49
N GLY A 54 6.19 -21.76 -0.67
CA GLY A 54 6.67 -21.74 0.71
C GLY A 54 5.99 -20.67 1.55
N ILE A 55 6.78 -19.82 2.20
CA ILE A 55 6.29 -18.75 3.08
C ILE A 55 5.69 -17.55 2.32
N MET A 56 5.89 -17.43 1.02
CA MET A 56 5.44 -16.27 0.24
C MET A 56 3.91 -16.22 0.08
N ARG A 57 3.24 -17.39 0.06
CA ARG A 57 1.79 -17.48 -0.08
C ARG A 57 1.21 -18.53 0.86
N GLY A 58 1.38 -18.30 2.16
CA GLY A 58 0.81 -19.10 3.23
C GLY A 58 -0.53 -18.53 3.71
N ARG A 59 -1.17 -19.25 4.64
CA ARG A 59 -2.39 -18.79 5.30
C ARG A 59 -2.09 -17.85 6.46
N GLU A 60 -0.96 -18.04 7.12
CA GLU A 60 -0.48 -17.22 8.22
C GLU A 60 0.85 -16.56 7.82
N PHE A 61 0.96 -15.26 8.04
CA PHE A 61 2.13 -14.48 7.65
C PHE A 61 2.32 -13.27 8.55
N TYR A 62 3.55 -12.80 8.63
CA TYR A 62 3.92 -11.64 9.42
C TYR A 62 3.88 -10.39 8.54
N MET A 63 3.12 -9.38 8.97
CA MET A 63 2.91 -8.15 8.24
C MET A 63 3.12 -6.93 9.13
N LYS A 64 3.78 -5.91 8.58
CA LYS A 64 3.69 -4.54 9.07
C LYS A 64 2.59 -3.87 8.27
N ASP A 65 1.58 -3.38 8.92
CA ASP A 65 0.55 -2.55 8.30
C ASP A 65 0.40 -1.23 9.05
N ALA A 66 0.27 -0.15 8.28
CA ALA A 66 0.07 1.20 8.78
C ALA A 66 -1.15 1.83 8.12
N TYR A 67 -1.67 2.85 8.77
CA TYR A 67 -2.90 3.54 8.39
C TYR A 67 -2.73 5.03 8.61
N SER A 68 -3.16 5.84 7.65
CA SER A 68 -3.23 7.28 7.80
C SER A 68 -4.68 7.73 7.96
N PHE A 69 -4.86 8.80 8.76
CA PHE A 69 -6.11 9.50 8.94
C PHE A 69 -5.84 10.98 8.77
N ASP A 70 -6.42 11.56 7.74
CA ASP A 70 -6.14 12.91 7.27
C ASP A 70 -7.43 13.72 7.17
N VAL A 71 -7.32 15.05 7.25
CA VAL A 71 -8.50 15.94 7.24
C VAL A 71 -9.10 16.14 5.85
N SER A 72 -8.30 15.98 4.80
CA SER A 72 -8.71 16.20 3.41
C SER A 72 -7.99 15.24 2.46
N ASP A 73 -8.49 15.16 1.23
CA ASP A 73 -7.84 14.36 0.18
C ASP A 73 -6.41 14.83 -0.10
N GLU A 74 -6.17 16.16 -0.07
CA GLU A 74 -4.83 16.74 -0.26
C GLU A 74 -3.84 16.28 0.82
N GLU A 75 -4.25 16.32 2.09
CA GLU A 75 -3.42 15.86 3.20
C GLU A 75 -3.20 14.33 3.15
N ALA A 76 -4.22 13.59 2.76
CA ALA A 76 -4.11 12.14 2.59
C ALA A 76 -3.17 11.77 1.43
N PHE A 77 -3.17 12.49 0.32
CA PHE A 77 -2.18 12.30 -0.75
C PHE A 77 -0.76 12.65 -0.28
N PHE A 78 -0.62 13.66 0.57
CA PHE A 78 0.68 13.95 1.18
C PHE A 78 1.15 12.81 2.08
N SER A 79 0.29 12.26 2.92
CA SER A 79 0.58 11.06 3.72
C SER A 79 0.92 9.86 2.83
N TYR A 80 0.15 9.63 1.77
CA TYR A 80 0.41 8.59 0.78
C TYR A 80 1.81 8.71 0.14
N ASN A 81 2.17 9.88 -0.31
CA ASN A 81 3.47 10.14 -0.94
C ASN A 81 4.64 9.99 0.05
N LYS A 82 4.44 10.30 1.34
CA LYS A 82 5.43 10.00 2.39
C LYS A 82 5.66 8.49 2.53
N PHE A 83 4.59 7.68 2.52
CA PHE A 83 4.71 6.23 2.58
C PHE A 83 5.34 5.66 1.30
N PHE A 84 5.02 6.21 0.13
CA PHE A 84 5.66 5.84 -1.12
C PHE A 84 7.18 6.01 -1.03
N LEU A 85 7.67 7.19 -0.63
CA LEU A 85 9.09 7.45 -0.41
C LEU A 85 9.69 6.56 0.69
N SER A 86 8.97 6.42 1.81
CA SER A 86 9.42 5.59 2.93
C SER A 86 9.64 4.14 2.52
N TYR A 87 8.77 3.60 1.67
CA TYR A 87 8.89 2.21 1.18
C TYR A 87 10.09 2.06 0.25
N LEU A 88 10.29 2.97 -0.70
CA LEU A 88 11.49 2.98 -1.54
C LEU A 88 12.77 2.98 -0.68
N LYS A 89 12.84 3.86 0.31
CA LYS A 89 14.00 3.95 1.22
C LYS A 89 14.12 2.71 2.12
N THR A 90 13.02 2.13 2.58
CA THR A 90 13.04 0.92 3.42
C THR A 90 13.59 -0.26 2.65
N PHE A 91 13.08 -0.53 1.45
CA PHE A 91 13.56 -1.63 0.64
C PHE A 91 15.02 -1.42 0.20
N LYS A 92 15.41 -0.22 -0.17
CA LYS A 92 16.81 0.11 -0.46
C LYS A 92 17.74 -0.17 0.72
N ARG A 93 17.34 0.17 1.96
CA ARG A 93 18.12 -0.13 3.17
C ARG A 93 18.24 -1.64 3.47
N LEU A 94 17.35 -2.45 2.93
CA LEU A 94 17.38 -3.91 3.00
C LEU A 94 18.14 -4.52 1.81
N ASP A 95 18.80 -3.69 1.00
CA ASP A 95 19.48 -4.09 -0.24
C ASP A 95 18.52 -4.73 -1.27
N LEU A 96 17.28 -4.28 -1.27
CA LEU A 96 16.23 -4.73 -2.18
C LEU A 96 15.83 -3.59 -3.11
N THR A 97 15.93 -3.80 -4.43
CA THR A 97 15.40 -2.86 -5.41
C THR A 97 13.94 -3.16 -5.67
N ALA A 98 13.06 -2.36 -5.09
CA ALA A 98 11.62 -2.48 -5.28
C ALA A 98 11.12 -1.51 -6.35
N ILE A 99 10.33 -2.01 -7.29
CA ILE A 99 9.68 -1.22 -8.33
C ILE A 99 8.26 -0.91 -7.87
N PRO A 100 7.88 0.38 -7.73
CA PRO A 100 6.48 0.74 -7.50
C PRO A 100 5.70 0.60 -8.82
N MET A 101 4.66 -0.20 -8.80
CA MET A 101 3.77 -0.44 -9.94
C MET A 101 2.37 0.05 -9.62
N ALA A 102 1.74 0.78 -10.54
CA ALA A 102 0.34 1.16 -10.40
C ALA A 102 -0.53 -0.10 -10.35
N ALA A 103 -1.25 -0.28 -9.24
CA ALA A 103 -2.03 -1.47 -8.97
C ALA A 103 -3.53 -1.19 -9.03
N ASP A 104 -4.32 -2.26 -9.14
CA ASP A 104 -5.76 -2.19 -8.93
C ASP A 104 -6.05 -2.10 -7.42
N THR A 105 -7.06 -1.33 -7.07
CA THR A 105 -7.46 -1.20 -5.66
C THR A 105 -8.24 -2.42 -5.15
N GLY A 106 -8.69 -3.29 -6.05
CA GLY A 106 -9.39 -4.53 -5.73
C GLY A 106 -10.61 -4.32 -4.80
N PRO A 107 -10.93 -5.29 -3.93
CA PRO A 107 -12.04 -5.18 -2.97
C PRO A 107 -11.88 -4.05 -1.96
N ILE A 108 -10.64 -3.63 -1.64
CA ILE A 108 -10.36 -2.49 -0.78
C ILE A 108 -10.93 -1.21 -1.40
N GLY A 109 -10.84 -1.07 -2.73
CA GLY A 109 -11.31 0.10 -3.48
C GLY A 109 -10.44 1.32 -3.23
N GLY A 110 -10.77 2.45 -3.87
CA GLY A 110 -10.03 3.70 -3.78
C GLY A 110 -9.56 4.16 -5.17
N ASN A 111 -8.82 5.28 -5.19
CA ASN A 111 -8.47 5.95 -6.45
C ASN A 111 -6.97 5.89 -6.76
N LEU A 112 -6.14 5.44 -5.82
CA LEU A 112 -4.69 5.39 -5.98
C LEU A 112 -4.11 4.20 -5.21
N SER A 113 -3.34 3.37 -5.91
CA SER A 113 -2.72 2.18 -5.34
C SER A 113 -1.41 1.87 -6.03
N HIS A 114 -0.38 1.48 -5.26
CA HIS A 114 0.89 0.99 -5.78
C HIS A 114 1.35 -0.26 -5.05
N GLU A 115 1.72 -1.26 -5.83
CA GLU A 115 2.46 -2.43 -5.36
C GLU A 115 3.96 -2.16 -5.46
N PHE A 116 4.72 -2.63 -4.47
CA PHE A 116 6.18 -2.61 -4.50
C PHE A 116 6.66 -4.03 -4.76
N ILE A 117 7.30 -4.23 -5.90
CA ILE A 117 7.71 -5.55 -6.39
C ILE A 117 9.23 -5.61 -6.51
N ILE A 118 9.84 -6.60 -5.88
CA ILE A 118 11.25 -6.94 -6.07
C ILE A 118 11.41 -7.99 -7.16
N LEU A 119 12.49 -7.90 -7.94
CA LEU A 119 12.76 -8.88 -8.98
C LEU A 119 13.34 -10.15 -8.35
N ALA A 120 12.77 -11.29 -8.70
CA ALA A 120 13.23 -12.60 -8.24
C ALA A 120 12.80 -13.69 -9.22
N ASP A 121 13.72 -14.56 -9.61
CA ASP A 121 13.43 -15.68 -10.52
C ASP A 121 12.39 -16.66 -9.96
N THR A 122 12.31 -16.74 -8.64
CA THR A 122 11.32 -17.53 -7.89
C THR A 122 9.99 -16.81 -7.71
N GLY A 123 9.86 -15.57 -8.23
CA GLY A 123 8.66 -14.76 -8.11
C GLY A 123 7.42 -15.41 -8.73
N GLU A 124 6.27 -15.15 -8.13
CA GLU A 124 4.97 -15.68 -8.59
C GLU A 124 4.33 -14.82 -9.69
N SER A 125 4.65 -13.52 -9.75
CA SER A 125 4.09 -12.58 -10.73
C SER A 125 5.06 -12.34 -11.87
N LYS A 126 4.55 -12.35 -13.10
CA LYS A 126 5.31 -11.93 -14.27
C LYS A 126 5.25 -10.40 -14.36
N ILE A 127 6.40 -9.80 -14.62
CA ILE A 127 6.60 -8.36 -14.60
C ILE A 127 6.99 -7.87 -15.98
N PHE A 128 6.38 -6.78 -16.42
CA PHE A 128 6.68 -6.08 -17.67
C PHE A 128 7.02 -4.63 -17.31
N THR A 129 8.25 -4.24 -17.54
CA THR A 129 8.70 -2.90 -17.13
C THR A 129 9.71 -2.29 -18.10
N ASP A 130 9.75 -0.96 -18.09
CA ASP A 130 10.85 -0.19 -18.66
C ASP A 130 12.03 -0.22 -17.69
N LYS A 131 13.17 -0.81 -18.12
CA LYS A 131 14.35 -0.95 -17.25
C LYS A 131 14.94 0.38 -16.77
N ARG A 132 14.64 1.51 -17.43
CA ARG A 132 15.07 2.84 -17.00
C ARG A 132 14.49 3.28 -15.66
N ILE A 133 13.43 2.62 -15.18
CA ILE A 133 12.88 2.87 -13.84
C ILE A 133 13.92 2.63 -12.74
N PHE A 134 14.91 1.75 -12.99
CA PHE A 134 15.99 1.47 -12.02
C PHE A 134 17.03 2.60 -11.91
N ASP A 135 17.07 3.50 -12.89
CA ASP A 135 17.98 4.65 -12.87
C ASP A 135 17.43 5.79 -11.99
N LEU A 136 16.16 5.66 -11.53
CA LEU A 136 15.56 6.66 -10.67
C LEU A 136 16.14 6.63 -9.26
N ASN A 137 16.47 7.82 -8.76
CA ASN A 137 16.91 8.01 -7.39
C ASN A 137 15.93 8.92 -6.63
N SER A 138 15.54 8.47 -5.44
CA SER A 138 14.63 9.20 -4.54
C SER A 138 15.30 9.64 -3.22
N ASP A 139 16.62 9.47 -3.07
CA ASP A 139 17.33 9.71 -1.81
C ASP A 139 17.24 11.16 -1.35
N ASP A 140 17.38 12.11 -2.29
CA ASP A 140 17.42 13.55 -2.03
C ASP A 140 16.02 14.19 -2.03
N THR A 141 14.95 13.39 -2.14
CA THR A 141 13.58 13.91 -2.15
C THR A 141 13.25 14.57 -0.82
N GLN A 142 12.85 15.85 -0.88
CA GLN A 142 12.45 16.62 0.29
C GLN A 142 11.06 16.19 0.78
N LEU A 143 10.81 16.30 2.10
CA LEU A 143 9.52 15.96 2.72
C LEU A 143 8.49 17.09 2.56
N GLU A 144 8.36 17.62 1.36
CA GLU A 144 7.41 18.66 0.97
C GLU A 144 6.38 18.09 -0.01
N LYS A 145 5.15 18.64 -0.01
CA LYS A 145 4.05 18.13 -0.85
C LYS A 145 4.43 18.05 -2.32
N SER A 146 4.96 19.14 -2.88
CA SER A 146 5.36 19.21 -4.29
C SER A 146 6.47 18.22 -4.64
N SER A 147 7.53 18.17 -3.83
CA SER A 147 8.69 17.30 -4.07
C SER A 147 8.32 15.81 -4.02
N LEU A 148 7.46 15.43 -3.07
CA LEU A 148 6.97 14.05 -2.95
C LEU A 148 6.03 13.66 -4.10
N GLU A 149 5.17 14.58 -4.53
CA GLU A 149 4.28 14.35 -5.67
C GLU A 149 5.06 14.22 -6.98
N GLU A 150 6.03 15.10 -7.23
CA GLU A 150 6.92 15.03 -8.39
C GLU A 150 7.71 13.73 -8.42
N MET A 151 8.25 13.32 -7.28
CA MET A 151 8.97 12.04 -7.16
C MET A 151 8.06 10.87 -7.53
N ARG A 152 6.85 10.77 -6.98
CA ARG A 152 5.90 9.71 -7.34
C ARG A 152 5.55 9.74 -8.84
N LYS A 153 5.24 10.92 -9.38
CA LYS A 153 4.95 11.08 -10.82
C LYS A 153 6.12 10.68 -11.72
N LYS A 154 7.37 10.86 -11.31
CA LYS A 154 8.53 10.38 -12.06
C LYS A 154 8.54 8.85 -12.19
N TYR A 155 8.19 8.11 -11.13
CA TYR A 155 8.05 6.66 -11.22
C TYR A 155 6.85 6.24 -12.11
N GLU A 156 5.73 6.93 -12.00
CA GLU A 156 4.51 6.66 -12.78
C GLU A 156 4.65 6.93 -14.29
N GLN A 157 5.68 7.67 -14.72
CA GLN A 157 5.97 7.88 -16.13
C GLN A 157 6.53 6.64 -16.84
N PHE A 158 7.07 5.69 -16.10
CA PHE A 158 7.62 4.46 -16.65
C PHE A 158 6.55 3.36 -16.68
N TYR A 159 6.51 2.64 -17.78
CA TYR A 159 5.66 1.46 -17.86
C TYR A 159 6.17 0.40 -16.90
N ALA A 160 5.36 0.01 -15.93
CA ALA A 160 5.65 -1.05 -14.98
C ALA A 160 4.34 -1.68 -14.50
N VAL A 161 4.09 -2.92 -14.90
CA VAL A 161 2.85 -3.65 -14.60
C VAL A 161 3.12 -5.14 -14.39
N THR A 162 2.19 -5.78 -13.67
CA THR A 162 2.10 -7.25 -13.62
C THR A 162 1.35 -7.81 -14.83
N ASP A 163 1.36 -9.13 -15.02
CA ASP A 163 0.65 -9.81 -16.08
C ASP A 163 -0.87 -9.55 -16.10
N GLU A 164 -1.47 -9.25 -14.97
CA GLU A 164 -2.90 -8.91 -14.87
C GLU A 164 -3.28 -7.62 -15.61
N LYS A 165 -2.34 -6.67 -15.66
CA LYS A 165 -2.52 -5.36 -16.32
C LYS A 165 -1.74 -5.20 -17.63
N PHE A 166 -1.04 -6.24 -18.06
CA PHE A 166 -0.21 -6.17 -19.23
C PHE A 166 -1.02 -5.98 -20.52
N ASN A 167 -0.66 -4.93 -21.28
CA ASN A 167 -1.12 -4.69 -22.63
C ASN A 167 0.08 -4.67 -23.58
N LYS A 168 0.13 -5.63 -24.49
CA LYS A 168 1.26 -5.80 -25.40
C LYS A 168 1.45 -4.61 -26.33
N ASP A 169 0.37 -4.12 -26.94
CA ASP A 169 0.44 -3.04 -27.92
C ASP A 169 0.87 -1.72 -27.27
N GLU A 170 0.40 -1.47 -26.05
CA GLU A 170 0.82 -0.33 -25.24
C GLU A 170 2.28 -0.43 -24.84
N PHE A 171 2.72 -1.60 -24.35
CA PHE A 171 4.09 -1.84 -23.95
C PHE A 171 5.07 -1.65 -25.11
N GLU A 172 4.79 -2.24 -26.28
CA GLU A 172 5.63 -2.10 -27.47
C GLU A 172 5.64 -0.69 -28.05
N LYS A 173 4.56 0.09 -27.83
CA LYS A 173 4.46 1.49 -28.25
C LYS A 173 5.22 2.45 -27.34
N ILE A 174 5.17 2.22 -26.01
CA ILE A 174 5.71 3.14 -25.00
C ILE A 174 7.18 2.83 -24.70
N VAL A 175 7.57 1.55 -24.67
CA VAL A 175 8.89 1.11 -24.25
C VAL A 175 9.67 0.57 -25.46
N SER A 176 10.79 1.22 -25.78
CA SER A 176 11.67 0.76 -26.86
C SER A 176 12.23 -0.64 -26.55
N LYS A 177 12.47 -1.45 -27.58
CA LYS A 177 12.88 -2.86 -27.42
C LYS A 177 14.08 -3.07 -26.50
N GLU A 178 15.08 -2.19 -26.60
CA GLU A 178 16.28 -2.23 -25.76
C GLU A 178 16.00 -1.93 -24.29
N ASN A 179 14.89 -1.27 -23.98
CA ASN A 179 14.49 -0.92 -22.60
C ASN A 179 13.42 -1.86 -22.03
N GLN A 180 12.87 -2.77 -22.83
CA GLN A 180 11.90 -3.75 -22.37
C GLN A 180 12.57 -4.77 -21.45
N LEU A 181 12.00 -4.94 -20.25
CA LEU A 181 12.37 -5.99 -19.32
C LEU A 181 11.14 -6.82 -18.97
N ILE A 182 11.25 -8.12 -19.21
CA ILE A 182 10.21 -9.10 -18.85
C ILE A 182 10.86 -10.12 -17.93
N THR A 183 10.37 -10.17 -16.69
CA THR A 183 10.96 -11.00 -15.63
C THR A 183 9.89 -11.47 -14.66
N LYS A 184 10.30 -12.03 -13.52
CA LYS A 184 9.41 -12.39 -12.41
C LYS A 184 9.71 -11.52 -11.20
N GLY A 185 8.72 -11.38 -10.32
CA GLY A 185 8.85 -10.62 -9.10
C GLY A 185 7.97 -11.12 -7.97
N ILE A 186 8.27 -10.58 -6.79
CA ILE A 186 7.55 -10.83 -5.55
C ILE A 186 7.01 -9.49 -5.04
N GLU A 187 5.71 -9.41 -4.81
CA GLU A 187 5.08 -8.28 -4.13
C GLU A 187 5.50 -8.29 -2.65
N VAL A 188 6.22 -7.26 -2.23
CA VAL A 188 6.71 -7.11 -0.84
C VAL A 188 6.00 -6.01 -0.07
N GLY A 189 5.36 -5.08 -0.76
CA GLY A 189 4.59 -3.99 -0.15
C GLY A 189 3.45 -3.54 -1.03
N HIS A 190 2.43 -2.96 -0.41
CA HIS A 190 1.28 -2.40 -1.10
C HIS A 190 0.75 -1.20 -0.34
N ILE A 191 0.48 -0.13 -1.04
CA ILE A 191 -0.07 1.10 -0.47
C ILE A 191 -1.34 1.50 -1.19
N PHE A 192 -2.33 1.97 -0.42
CA PHE A 192 -3.66 2.32 -0.91
C PHE A 192 -4.10 3.67 -0.37
N TYR A 193 -4.73 4.46 -1.22
CA TYR A 193 -5.61 5.54 -0.79
C TYR A 193 -7.05 5.16 -1.10
N PHE A 194 -7.93 5.21 -0.11
CA PHE A 194 -9.33 4.80 -0.27
C PHE A 194 -10.34 5.84 0.27
N GLY A 195 -9.90 7.07 0.51
CA GLY A 195 -10.77 8.18 0.90
C GLY A 195 -11.55 7.91 2.16
N ASP A 196 -12.87 8.05 2.13
CA ASP A 196 -13.77 7.85 3.26
C ASP A 196 -14.50 6.50 3.28
N LYS A 197 -14.02 5.53 2.51
CA LYS A 197 -14.65 4.21 2.36
C LYS A 197 -14.88 3.49 3.70
N TYR A 198 -13.95 3.60 4.64
CA TYR A 198 -14.08 3.02 5.98
C TYR A 198 -14.59 4.04 7.01
N SER A 199 -14.11 5.28 6.96
CA SER A 199 -14.47 6.30 7.93
C SER A 199 -15.95 6.65 7.90
N LYS A 200 -16.54 6.75 6.71
CA LYS A 200 -17.96 7.09 6.56
C LYS A 200 -18.91 6.03 7.13
N PRO A 201 -18.86 4.74 6.74
CA PRO A 201 -19.75 3.71 7.30
C PRO A 201 -19.50 3.46 8.79
N MET A 202 -18.28 3.68 9.28
CA MET A 202 -17.94 3.53 10.70
C MET A 202 -18.12 4.82 11.51
N ASN A 203 -18.61 5.90 10.88
CA ASN A 203 -18.82 7.20 11.51
C ASN A 203 -17.56 7.77 12.19
N ALA A 204 -16.39 7.59 11.56
CA ALA A 204 -15.12 8.13 12.01
C ALA A 204 -14.94 9.56 11.47
N SER A 205 -15.44 10.53 12.21
CA SER A 205 -15.42 11.96 11.86
C SER A 205 -14.69 12.79 12.90
N VAL A 206 -14.24 13.98 12.51
CA VAL A 206 -13.62 14.97 13.37
C VAL A 206 -14.36 16.30 13.29
N ASP A 207 -14.29 17.04 14.40
CA ASP A 207 -14.80 18.41 14.45
C ASP A 207 -13.84 19.35 13.72
N LEU A 208 -14.36 20.09 12.76
CA LEU A 208 -13.68 21.11 11.98
C LEU A 208 -13.93 22.52 12.55
N PRO A 209 -13.18 23.56 12.09
CA PRO A 209 -13.48 24.95 12.44
C PRO A 209 -14.94 25.31 12.13
N GLY A 210 -15.56 26.08 13.02
CA GLY A 210 -16.96 26.51 12.85
C GLY A 210 -18.00 25.44 13.22
N GLY A 211 -17.61 24.37 13.90
CA GLY A 211 -18.53 23.34 14.41
C GLY A 211 -19.04 22.34 13.37
N LYS A 212 -18.49 22.37 12.18
CA LYS A 212 -18.75 21.34 11.16
C LYS A 212 -18.06 20.03 11.55
N LYS A 213 -18.62 18.92 11.07
CA LYS A 213 -17.97 17.59 11.14
C LYS A 213 -17.72 17.07 9.73
N ASP A 214 -16.61 16.38 9.57
CA ASP A 214 -16.33 15.67 8.32
C ASP A 214 -15.66 14.32 8.59
N PHE A 215 -15.84 13.39 7.65
CA PHE A 215 -15.22 12.08 7.71
C PHE A 215 -13.75 12.19 7.30
N VAL A 216 -12.89 11.55 8.08
CA VAL A 216 -11.45 11.54 7.78
C VAL A 216 -11.15 10.76 6.51
N LYS A 217 -10.11 11.17 5.79
CA LYS A 217 -9.59 10.46 4.62
C LYS A 217 -8.52 9.49 5.07
N MET A 218 -8.55 8.29 4.50
CA MET A 218 -7.73 7.18 4.98
C MET A 218 -6.89 6.56 3.87
N GLY A 219 -5.70 6.09 4.27
CA GLY A 219 -4.85 5.21 3.48
C GLY A 219 -4.38 4.01 4.30
N SER A 220 -3.97 2.95 3.63
CA SER A 220 -3.42 1.72 4.20
C SER A 220 -2.09 1.38 3.51
N TYR A 221 -1.10 0.93 4.31
CA TYR A 221 0.28 0.79 3.86
C TYR A 221 0.89 -0.48 4.44
N GLY A 222 0.92 -1.56 3.66
CA GLY A 222 1.37 -2.88 4.08
C GLY A 222 2.75 -3.26 3.58
N ILE A 223 3.52 -3.97 4.42
CA ILE A 223 4.75 -4.69 4.04
C ILE A 223 4.60 -6.13 4.51
N GLY A 224 4.72 -7.06 3.58
CA GLY A 224 4.75 -8.50 3.87
C GLY A 224 6.11 -8.92 4.41
N VAL A 225 6.33 -8.77 5.72
CA VAL A 225 7.63 -9.05 6.34
C VAL A 225 8.09 -10.48 6.10
N SER A 226 7.17 -11.44 6.05
CA SER A 226 7.51 -12.85 5.75
C SER A 226 7.99 -13.07 4.30
N ARG A 227 7.84 -12.08 3.40
CA ARG A 227 8.29 -12.13 2.01
C ARG A 227 9.66 -11.51 1.77
N LEU A 228 10.18 -10.76 2.75
CA LEU A 228 11.50 -10.14 2.73
C LEU A 228 12.57 -11.15 3.20
#